data_14a0d242b6ada468cd7dcf1f7bb9c4b7
#
_entry.id   14a0d242b6ada468cd7dcf1f7bb9c4b7
#
_cell.length_a   1.000
_cell.length_b   1.000
_cell.length_c   1.000
_cell.angle_alpha   90.00
_cell.angle_beta   90.00
_cell.angle_gamma   90.00
#
_symmetry.space_group_name_H-M   'P 1'
#
loop_
_entity.id
_entity.type
_entity.pdbx_description
1 polymer ?
#
loop_
_entity_poly.entity_id
_entity_poly.type
_entity_poly.pdbx_seq_one_letter_code
_entity_poly.pdbx_strand_id
1 'polypeptide(L)'
;MKPRSSNYKKLKLLGKAVDRYPSAPSAATLDTFENRYQSRDYWIQFDCPEFTSMCPVTGQPDFAAITINYVPDKLCIETKSLKFYLVSYRNTHSFNEEIVNRILDDLVKACKPRRALVHGKFAARGGISVTVDAAYPTDAAIPAGPADSRE
;
A
#
# COMPACT_ATOMS: atom_id res chain seq x y z
N MET A 1 -6.26 -8.09 -31.75
CA MET A 1 -6.49 -6.75 -31.16
C MET A 1 -5.17 -6.25 -30.62
N LYS A 2 -4.56 -5.23 -31.24
CA LYS A 2 -3.27 -4.69 -30.75
C LYS A 2 -3.52 -4.00 -29.41
N PRO A 3 -2.74 -4.26 -28.36
CA PRO A 3 -2.87 -3.53 -27.10
C PRO A 3 -2.56 -2.06 -27.37
N ARG A 4 -3.46 -1.19 -26.91
CA ARG A 4 -3.23 0.26 -26.92
C ARG A 4 -2.08 0.59 -25.97
N SER A 5 -0.88 0.71 -26.52
CA SER A 5 0.40 0.84 -25.79
C SER A 5 0.66 2.23 -25.19
N SER A 6 -0.30 3.18 -25.31
CA SER A 6 0.02 4.58 -25.03
C SER A 6 0.08 4.98 -23.55
N ASN A 7 -0.58 4.24 -22.64
CA ASN A 7 -0.70 4.66 -21.25
C ASN A 7 0.42 4.15 -20.30
N TYR A 8 1.14 3.11 -20.71
CA TYR A 8 2.20 2.53 -19.88
C TYR A 8 3.56 3.24 -20.00
N LYS A 9 3.74 4.11 -21.00
CA LYS A 9 4.99 4.87 -21.22
C LYS A 9 5.32 5.87 -20.10
N LYS A 10 4.32 6.23 -19.30
CA LYS A 10 4.48 7.17 -18.17
C LYS A 10 4.95 6.48 -16.88
N LEU A 11 4.95 5.15 -16.82
CA LEU A 11 5.38 4.42 -15.64
C LEU A 11 6.91 4.45 -15.54
N LYS A 12 7.41 4.96 -14.41
CA LYS A 12 8.83 5.26 -14.22
C LYS A 12 9.69 4.01 -13.99
N LEU A 13 9.13 3.02 -13.32
CA LEU A 13 9.85 1.84 -12.84
C LEU A 13 9.57 0.58 -13.65
N LEU A 14 8.43 0.50 -14.32
CA LEU A 14 8.02 -0.68 -15.08
C LEU A 14 8.99 -0.94 -16.26
N GLY A 15 9.49 -2.17 -16.35
CA GLY A 15 10.41 -2.60 -17.41
C GLY A 15 11.84 -2.07 -17.28
N LYS A 16 12.17 -1.40 -16.19
CA LYS A 16 13.54 -0.93 -15.89
C LYS A 16 14.19 -1.82 -14.83
N ALA A 17 15.47 -2.14 -15.02
CA ALA A 17 16.28 -2.66 -13.92
C ALA A 17 16.56 -1.51 -12.94
N VAL A 18 16.18 -1.69 -11.68
CA VAL A 18 16.47 -0.72 -10.63
C VAL A 18 17.33 -1.41 -9.58
N ASP A 19 18.51 -0.89 -9.39
CA ASP A 19 19.52 -1.41 -8.46
C ASP A 19 19.45 -0.73 -7.08
N ARG A 20 18.66 0.33 -6.95
CA ARG A 20 18.49 1.08 -5.70
C ARG A 20 17.04 1.30 -5.36
N TYR A 21 16.71 0.99 -4.10
CA TYR A 21 15.41 1.34 -3.52
C TYR A 21 15.42 2.78 -3.01
N PRO A 22 14.26 3.47 -2.98
CA PRO A 22 14.15 4.78 -2.33
C PRO A 22 14.62 4.70 -0.88
N SER A 23 15.31 5.73 -0.41
CA SER A 23 15.82 5.79 0.97
C SER A 23 14.76 6.11 2.01
N ALA A 24 13.65 6.69 1.59
CA ALA A 24 12.53 7.07 2.45
C ALA A 24 11.20 6.96 1.69
N PRO A 25 10.08 6.71 2.40
CA PRO A 25 8.75 6.65 1.79
C PRO A 25 8.34 8.01 1.21
N SER A 26 7.76 7.96 0.02
CA SER A 26 7.19 9.14 -0.65
C SER A 26 6.06 8.72 -1.58
N ALA A 27 4.96 9.46 -1.56
CA ALA A 27 3.87 9.27 -2.53
C ALA A 27 4.35 9.38 -3.99
N ALA A 28 5.40 10.16 -4.25
CA ALA A 28 5.99 10.30 -5.58
C ALA A 28 6.61 9.01 -6.15
N THR A 29 6.88 8.01 -5.31
CA THR A 29 7.34 6.68 -5.74
C THR A 29 6.21 5.87 -6.38
N LEU A 30 4.95 6.11 -5.99
CA LEU A 30 3.79 5.40 -6.50
C LEU A 30 3.46 5.87 -7.91
N ASP A 31 3.61 4.98 -8.88
CA ASP A 31 3.15 5.18 -10.25
C ASP A 31 1.69 4.75 -10.38
N THR A 32 0.97 5.37 -11.30
CA THR A 32 -0.43 5.10 -11.57
C THR A 32 -0.68 4.91 -13.05
N PHE A 33 -1.75 4.20 -13.37
CA PHE A 33 -2.25 4.03 -14.74
C PHE A 33 -3.77 4.24 -14.79
N GLU A 34 -4.30 4.51 -15.95
CA GLU A 34 -5.71 4.81 -16.14
C GLU A 34 -6.60 3.61 -15.79
N ASN A 35 -7.62 3.85 -14.95
CA ASN A 35 -8.70 2.91 -14.73
C ASN A 35 -9.68 2.95 -15.92
N ARG A 36 -9.78 1.87 -16.65
CA ARG A 36 -10.68 1.76 -17.81
C ARG A 36 -12.11 1.38 -17.46
N TYR A 37 -12.39 1.09 -16.19
CA TYR A 37 -13.70 0.63 -15.70
C TYR A 37 -14.30 1.60 -14.68
N GLN A 38 -14.26 2.88 -15.00
CA GLN A 38 -14.68 3.96 -14.08
C GLN A 38 -16.19 3.96 -13.80
N SER A 39 -16.98 3.25 -14.59
CA SER A 39 -18.44 3.19 -14.43
C SER A 39 -18.91 2.21 -13.35
N ARG A 40 -18.03 1.44 -12.76
CA ARG A 40 -18.35 0.49 -11.70
C ARG A 40 -17.40 0.61 -10.52
N ASP A 41 -17.91 0.33 -9.34
CA ASP A 41 -17.07 0.12 -8.16
C ASP A 41 -16.57 -1.33 -8.15
N TYR A 42 -15.27 -1.50 -7.97
CA TYR A 42 -14.67 -2.79 -7.72
C TYR A 42 -13.49 -2.61 -6.78
N TRP A 43 -13.19 -3.65 -6.01
CA TRP A 43 -12.11 -3.61 -5.05
C TRP A 43 -10.84 -4.23 -5.63
N ILE A 44 -9.72 -3.55 -5.42
CA ILE A 44 -8.38 -4.09 -5.64
C ILE A 44 -7.76 -4.33 -4.28
N GLN A 45 -7.21 -5.53 -4.07
CA GLN A 45 -6.51 -5.87 -2.83
C GLN A 45 -5.06 -6.21 -3.14
N PHE A 46 -4.16 -5.61 -2.37
CA PHE A 46 -2.76 -6.00 -2.30
C PHE A 46 -2.47 -6.63 -0.96
N ASP A 47 -1.90 -7.83 -0.97
CA ASP A 47 -1.40 -8.51 0.21
C ASP A 47 0.13 -8.41 0.25
N CYS A 48 0.66 -7.80 1.29
CA CYS A 48 2.08 -7.51 1.44
C CYS A 48 2.58 -8.13 2.76
N PRO A 49 2.89 -9.44 2.77
CA PRO A 49 3.16 -10.18 4.00
C PRO A 49 4.56 -9.96 4.58
N GLU A 50 5.46 -9.32 3.85
CA GLU A 50 6.88 -9.18 4.20
C GLU A 50 7.28 -7.72 4.45
N PHE A 51 6.40 -6.95 5.05
CA PHE A 51 6.69 -5.55 5.37
C PHE A 51 7.64 -5.44 6.56
N THR A 52 8.60 -4.52 6.47
CA THR A 52 9.54 -4.22 7.56
C THR A 52 9.69 -2.71 7.74
N SER A 53 9.87 -2.31 8.99
CA SER A 53 10.22 -0.95 9.42
C SER A 53 11.13 -1.01 10.64
N MET A 54 11.48 0.14 11.20
CA MET A 54 12.32 0.22 12.40
C MET A 54 11.56 0.88 13.54
N CYS A 55 11.66 0.30 14.72
CA CYS A 55 11.12 0.91 15.94
C CYS A 55 11.89 2.21 16.24
N PRO A 56 11.18 3.35 16.46
CA PRO A 56 11.85 4.63 16.69
C PRO A 56 12.51 4.71 18.07
N VAL A 57 12.13 3.84 19.00
CA VAL A 57 12.66 3.82 20.37
C VAL A 57 13.84 2.87 20.50
N THR A 58 13.69 1.62 20.05
CA THR A 58 14.70 0.57 20.24
C THR A 58 15.65 0.41 19.06
N GLY A 59 15.30 0.93 17.89
CA GLY A 59 16.04 0.71 16.65
C GLY A 59 15.97 -0.73 16.12
N GLN A 60 15.13 -1.57 16.72
CA GLN A 60 14.93 -2.95 16.26
C GLN A 60 13.95 -2.98 15.07
N PRO A 61 14.09 -3.96 14.16
CA PRO A 61 13.16 -4.11 13.05
C PRO A 61 11.78 -4.54 13.55
N ASP A 62 10.75 -3.95 12.96
CA ASP A 62 9.36 -4.38 13.07
C ASP A 62 8.96 -5.11 11.79
N PHE A 63 8.16 -6.16 11.94
CA PHE A 63 7.65 -6.97 10.84
C PHE A 63 6.13 -6.91 10.81
N ALA A 64 5.56 -6.80 9.61
CA ALA A 64 4.11 -6.73 9.46
C ALA A 64 3.63 -7.40 8.19
N ALA A 65 2.36 -7.79 8.21
CA ALA A 65 1.57 -8.03 7.02
C ALA A 65 0.70 -6.80 6.77
N ILE A 66 0.88 -6.17 5.62
CA ILE A 66 0.08 -5.02 5.19
C ILE A 66 -0.90 -5.49 4.12
N THR A 67 -2.17 -5.19 4.31
CA THR A 67 -3.22 -5.41 3.31
C THR A 67 -3.78 -4.05 2.89
N ILE A 68 -3.80 -3.78 1.61
CA ILE A 68 -4.34 -2.56 1.01
C ILE A 68 -5.54 -2.94 0.17
N ASN A 69 -6.70 -2.37 0.49
CA ASN A 69 -7.91 -2.49 -0.31
C ASN A 69 -8.33 -1.12 -0.80
N TYR A 70 -8.66 -0.97 -2.07
CA TYR A 70 -9.20 0.29 -2.56
C TYR A 70 -10.14 0.10 -3.75
N VAL A 71 -11.05 1.05 -3.91
CA VAL A 71 -11.91 1.20 -5.09
C VAL A 71 -11.32 2.32 -5.93
N PRO A 72 -10.76 2.03 -7.10
CA PRO A 72 -10.18 3.06 -7.95
C PRO A 72 -11.26 3.98 -8.53
N ASP A 73 -10.93 5.25 -8.68
CA ASP A 73 -11.70 6.19 -9.47
C ASP A 73 -11.09 6.28 -10.88
N LYS A 74 -10.31 7.28 -11.16
CA LYS A 74 -9.68 7.49 -12.48
C LYS A 74 -8.37 6.74 -12.66
N LEU A 75 -7.68 6.41 -11.56
CA LEU A 75 -6.33 5.88 -11.55
C LEU A 75 -6.23 4.60 -10.71
N CYS A 76 -5.43 3.65 -11.19
CA CYS A 76 -4.99 2.47 -10.46
C CYS A 76 -3.51 2.59 -10.07
N ILE A 77 -3.13 2.00 -8.94
CA ILE A 77 -1.74 1.91 -8.49
C ILE A 77 -0.99 0.83 -9.29
N GLU A 78 0.20 1.16 -9.76
CA GLU A 78 1.09 0.20 -10.43
C GLU A 78 1.86 -0.62 -9.37
N THR A 79 1.83 -1.95 -9.50
CA THR A 79 2.27 -2.89 -8.45
C THR A 79 3.78 -2.84 -8.19
N LYS A 80 4.61 -2.69 -9.23
CA LYS A 80 6.08 -2.62 -9.05
C LYS A 80 6.48 -1.38 -8.26
N SER A 81 5.86 -0.24 -8.54
CA SER A 81 6.10 0.99 -7.80
C SER A 81 5.64 0.88 -6.34
N LEU A 82 4.52 0.18 -6.09
CA LEU A 82 4.07 -0.12 -4.74
C LEU A 82 5.10 -0.95 -3.96
N LYS A 83 5.70 -1.96 -4.60
CA LYS A 83 6.79 -2.73 -4.00
C LYS A 83 7.94 -1.83 -3.55
N PHE A 84 8.41 -0.94 -4.41
CA PHE A 84 9.49 0.00 -4.08
C PHE A 84 9.10 0.96 -2.96
N TYR A 85 7.86 1.44 -2.98
CA TYR A 85 7.32 2.30 -1.93
C TYR A 85 7.34 1.60 -0.57
N LEU A 86 6.81 0.37 -0.47
CA LEU A 86 6.77 -0.38 0.79
C LEU A 86 8.17 -0.78 1.27
N VAL A 87 9.07 -1.17 0.38
CA VAL A 87 10.46 -1.49 0.73
C VAL A 87 11.21 -0.26 1.28
N SER A 88 10.84 0.95 0.87
CA SER A 88 11.46 2.18 1.36
C SER A 88 11.27 2.40 2.87
N TYR A 89 10.30 1.73 3.50
CA TYR A 89 10.10 1.75 4.96
C TYR A 89 11.13 0.95 5.73
N ARG A 90 11.91 0.08 5.09
CA ARG A 90 12.82 -0.87 5.76
C ARG A 90 13.75 -0.21 6.78
N ASN A 91 14.24 0.98 6.49
CA ASN A 91 15.13 1.76 7.37
C ASN A 91 14.43 2.98 7.99
N THR A 92 13.11 3.05 7.90
CA THR A 92 12.33 4.18 8.43
C THR A 92 11.95 3.92 9.87
N HIS A 93 12.37 4.80 10.76
CA HIS A 93 12.01 4.77 12.18
C HIS A 93 10.67 5.47 12.37
N SER A 94 9.62 4.71 12.60
CA SER A 94 8.28 5.22 12.81
C SER A 94 7.42 4.25 13.62
N PHE A 95 6.46 4.79 14.35
CA PHE A 95 5.48 3.97 15.06
C PHE A 95 4.53 3.27 14.08
N ASN A 96 4.02 2.11 14.46
CA ASN A 96 3.17 1.28 13.64
C ASN A 96 1.90 1.99 13.18
N GLU A 97 1.30 2.79 14.06
CA GLU A 97 0.11 3.59 13.80
C GLU A 97 0.37 4.68 12.75
N GLU A 98 1.53 5.32 12.79
CA GLU A 98 1.92 6.34 11.81
C GLU A 98 2.16 5.72 10.45
N ILE A 99 2.79 4.54 10.38
CA ILE A 99 3.08 3.83 9.14
C ILE A 99 1.80 3.54 8.36
N VAL A 100 0.80 2.95 9.01
CA VAL A 100 -0.46 2.56 8.36
C VAL A 100 -1.21 3.79 7.87
N ASN A 101 -1.29 4.84 8.67
CA ASN A 101 -1.92 6.10 8.28
C ASN A 101 -1.18 6.77 7.12
N ARG A 102 0.14 6.78 7.14
CA ARG A 102 0.96 7.34 6.06
C ARG A 102 0.80 6.58 4.74
N ILE A 103 0.75 5.25 4.80
CA ILE A 103 0.49 4.44 3.59
C ILE A 103 -0.86 4.82 3.00
N LEU A 104 -1.91 4.98 3.82
CA LEU A 104 -3.22 5.43 3.35
C LEU A 104 -3.15 6.82 2.71
N ASP A 105 -2.52 7.78 3.37
CA ASP A 105 -2.42 9.15 2.88
C ASP A 105 -1.66 9.21 1.54
N ASP A 106 -0.55 8.49 1.43
CA ASP A 106 0.25 8.46 0.21
C ASP A 106 -0.49 7.78 -0.95
N LEU A 107 -1.24 6.72 -0.67
CA LEU A 107 -2.10 6.05 -1.65
C LEU A 107 -3.21 6.98 -2.14
N VAL A 108 -3.89 7.67 -1.24
CA VAL A 108 -4.95 8.64 -1.56
C VAL A 108 -4.38 9.78 -2.40
N LYS A 109 -3.21 10.29 -2.04
CA LYS A 109 -2.52 11.34 -2.80
C LYS A 109 -2.15 10.88 -4.22
N ALA A 110 -1.71 9.64 -4.37
CA ALA A 110 -1.27 9.10 -5.65
C ALA A 110 -2.41 8.81 -6.62
N CYS A 111 -3.48 8.16 -6.19
CA CYS A 111 -4.54 7.68 -7.09
C CYS A 111 -5.94 8.23 -6.83
N LYS A 112 -6.16 9.00 -5.77
CA LYS A 112 -7.46 9.58 -5.41
C LYS A 112 -8.61 8.57 -5.52
N PRO A 113 -8.57 7.48 -4.75
CA PRO A 113 -9.56 6.42 -4.83
C PRO A 113 -10.93 6.89 -4.31
N ARG A 114 -11.99 6.19 -4.70
CA ARG A 114 -13.32 6.42 -4.12
C ARG A 114 -13.38 5.98 -2.67
N ARG A 115 -12.74 4.85 -2.37
CA ARG A 115 -12.58 4.28 -1.02
C ARG A 115 -11.24 3.58 -0.92
N ALA A 116 -10.64 3.59 0.25
CA ALA A 116 -9.43 2.84 0.55
C ALA A 116 -9.38 2.41 2.01
N LEU A 117 -8.76 1.26 2.25
CA LEU A 117 -8.50 0.74 3.58
C LEU A 117 -7.07 0.17 3.60
N VAL A 118 -6.31 0.56 4.60
CA VAL A 118 -5.00 -0.04 4.88
C VAL A 118 -5.08 -0.74 6.23
N HIS A 119 -4.80 -2.04 6.23
CA HIS A 119 -4.75 -2.90 7.40
C HIS A 119 -3.31 -3.32 7.64
N GLY A 120 -2.77 -3.03 8.82
CA GLY A 120 -1.43 -3.46 9.22
C GLY A 120 -1.49 -4.36 10.44
N LYS A 121 -1.01 -5.60 10.30
CA LYS A 121 -0.86 -6.54 11.41
C LYS A 121 0.62 -6.72 11.72
N PHE A 122 1.06 -6.16 12.83
CA PHE A 122 2.46 -6.18 13.26
C PHE A 122 2.73 -7.37 14.16
N ALA A 123 3.87 -8.01 13.94
CA ALA A 123 4.32 -9.14 14.75
C ALA A 123 4.47 -8.75 16.24
N ALA A 124 4.18 -9.69 17.12
CA ALA A 124 4.23 -9.46 18.55
C ALA A 124 5.64 -9.11 19.02
N ARG A 125 5.72 -8.11 19.92
CA ARG A 125 6.92 -7.74 20.66
C ARG A 125 6.58 -7.65 22.15
N GLY A 126 7.34 -8.35 22.97
CA GLY A 126 7.03 -8.45 24.40
C GLY A 126 5.64 -9.07 24.68
N GLY A 127 5.16 -9.96 23.82
CA GLY A 127 3.84 -10.60 23.91
C GLY A 127 2.68 -9.72 23.43
N ILE A 128 2.93 -8.52 22.89
CA ILE A 128 1.89 -7.61 22.38
C ILE A 128 2.00 -7.50 20.86
N SER A 129 0.93 -7.86 20.15
CA SER A 129 0.75 -7.59 18.73
C SER A 129 -0.11 -6.34 18.54
N VAL A 130 0.17 -5.57 17.48
CA VAL A 130 -0.59 -4.37 17.14
C VAL A 130 -1.24 -4.57 15.78
N THR A 131 -2.52 -4.28 15.70
CA THR A 131 -3.25 -4.22 14.44
C THR A 131 -3.82 -2.82 14.28
N VAL A 132 -3.60 -2.21 13.12
CA VAL A 132 -4.06 -0.86 12.80
C VAL A 132 -4.86 -0.89 11.52
N ASP A 133 -6.04 -0.27 11.55
CA ASP A 133 -6.90 -0.08 10.37
C ASP A 133 -7.11 1.41 10.12
N ALA A 134 -6.80 1.87 8.92
CA ALA A 134 -7.04 3.24 8.50
C ALA A 134 -7.88 3.25 7.22
N ALA A 135 -8.95 4.03 7.19
CA ALA A 135 -9.92 4.07 6.10
C ALA A 135 -10.09 5.46 5.51
N TYR A 136 -10.36 5.50 4.20
CA TYR A 136 -10.68 6.73 3.45
C TYR A 136 -11.91 6.48 2.54
N PRO A 137 -12.91 7.36 2.55
CA PRO A 137 -13.16 8.38 3.59
C PRO A 137 -13.23 7.78 4.99
N THR A 138 -13.15 8.58 6.03
CA THR A 138 -13.09 8.11 7.44
C THR A 138 -14.25 7.18 7.83
N ASP A 139 -15.41 7.32 7.19
CA ASP A 139 -16.61 6.51 7.39
C ASP A 139 -16.74 5.35 6.38
N ALA A 140 -15.71 5.09 5.57
CA ALA A 140 -15.74 3.99 4.64
C ALA A 140 -15.94 2.66 5.37
N ALA A 141 -16.97 1.91 4.97
CA ALA A 141 -17.20 0.57 5.52
C ALA A 141 -16.06 -0.36 5.13
N ILE A 142 -15.51 -1.05 6.12
CA ILE A 142 -14.51 -2.11 5.91
C ILE A 142 -15.22 -3.24 5.17
N PRO A 143 -14.72 -3.67 3.98
CA PRO A 143 -15.27 -4.86 3.34
C PRO A 143 -15.12 -6.04 4.31
N ALA A 144 -16.20 -6.82 4.48
CA ALA A 144 -16.06 -8.11 5.12
C ALA A 144 -15.04 -8.91 4.30
N GLY A 145 -13.83 -9.09 4.83
CA GLY A 145 -12.86 -10.01 4.25
C GLY A 145 -13.47 -11.39 4.10
N PRO A 146 -12.98 -12.24 3.18
CA PRO A 146 -13.35 -13.63 3.20
C PRO A 146 -13.14 -14.14 4.62
N ALA A 147 -14.17 -14.74 5.20
CA ALA A 147 -14.09 -15.30 6.54
C ALA A 147 -12.79 -16.11 6.63
N ASP A 148 -11.97 -15.80 7.62
CA ASP A 148 -10.71 -16.50 7.83
C ASP A 148 -11.07 -17.98 8.07
N SER A 149 -10.89 -18.81 7.04
CA SER A 149 -11.19 -20.23 7.07
C SER A 149 -10.11 -21.05 7.79
N ARG A 150 -9.36 -20.40 8.65
CA ARG A 150 -8.38 -21.06 9.53
C ARG A 150 -8.92 -21.15 10.94
N GLU A 151 -9.79 -22.13 11.15
CA GLU A 151 -9.91 -22.83 12.41
C GLU A 151 -8.85 -23.92 12.49
#